data_c8b1714517892369c13bc5facfbaa093
#
_entry.id   c8b1714517892369c13bc5facfbaa093
#
_cell.length_a   1.000
_cell.length_b   1.000
_cell.length_c   1.000
_cell.angle_alpha   90.00
_cell.angle_beta   90.00
_cell.angle_gamma   90.00
#
_symmetry.space_group_name_H-M   'P 1'
#
loop_
_entity.id
_entity.type
_entity.pdbx_description
1 polymer ?
#
loop_
_entity_poly.entity_id
_entity_poly.type
_entity_poly.pdbx_seq_one_letter_code
_entity_poly.pdbx_strand_id
1 'polypeptide(L)'
;MGRYFGTDGFRGEANINLTADHAYKVGRFLGWYYTEKRARAAEEGRPTQEGPARIVIGKDTRRSSYMFEYSLVAGLVASGADAYMLHVTTTPSVAYIARVDDFDCGIMISASHNPYYDNGIKLINDQGEKMDEETIELVEDYLDGKLVAFGQQWPELPFAQKEKIGCTVDYVSGRNRYIGYLISLGMYSFRGVKVGLDCANGSSWNIAKAVFDALGADTTVINAEPNGLNINLNAGSTHIEGLQKLVVEKGLDVGFAFDGDADRCLCVDEKGNVISGDHILYIYGRYMKERGKLVTNTVVTTIMSNFGLYKAFDELDIDYAKTKVGDKYVYEYMQQSGARIGGEQSGHIIFSKYASTGDGILTSLKMMEVMLAKKKPLSELAAPLKIYPQALENVRVTDKATAQADPDVQAKVQEVAEKLGDTGRILVRESGTEPVLRVMVEAPEQETCQQYVDEVVEVIRAKGYVAG
;
A
#
# COMPACT_ATOMS: atom_id res chain seq x y z
N MET A 1 -6.06 -4.38 16.27
CA MET A 1 -4.77 -4.81 15.68
C MET A 1 -4.54 -6.24 16.14
N GLY A 2 -4.19 -7.11 15.22
CA GLY A 2 -3.88 -8.51 15.53
C GLY A 2 -2.59 -8.64 16.38
N ARG A 3 -2.34 -9.84 16.85
CA ARG A 3 -1.14 -10.19 17.64
C ARG A 3 0.12 -10.23 16.79
N TYR A 4 -0.03 -10.69 15.53
CA TYR A 4 1.04 -10.82 14.53
C TYR A 4 0.77 -9.95 13.31
N PHE A 5 -0.50 -9.89 12.85
CA PHE A 5 -0.88 -9.13 11.66
C PHE A 5 -1.26 -7.70 12.02
N GLY A 6 -0.50 -6.74 11.48
CA GLY A 6 -0.85 -5.32 11.48
C GLY A 6 -1.81 -4.96 10.35
N THR A 7 -1.97 -3.67 10.11
CA THR A 7 -2.82 -3.15 9.01
C THR A 7 -2.31 -3.55 7.60
N ASP A 8 -1.05 -3.96 7.49
CA ASP A 8 -0.40 -4.28 6.22
C ASP A 8 0.38 -5.61 6.28
N GLY A 9 -0.23 -6.63 6.89
CA GLY A 9 0.28 -7.99 7.00
C GLY A 9 1.13 -8.25 8.25
N PHE A 10 1.68 -9.45 8.33
CA PHE A 10 2.62 -9.86 9.38
C PHE A 10 4.03 -9.43 8.96
N ARG A 11 4.55 -8.37 9.56
CA ARG A 11 5.89 -7.82 9.27
C ARG A 11 6.86 -8.04 10.41
N GLY A 12 8.12 -8.22 10.06
CA GLY A 12 9.21 -8.30 11.02
C GLY A 12 10.57 -8.52 10.36
N GLU A 13 11.63 -8.39 11.14
CA GLU A 13 12.97 -8.76 10.72
C GLU A 13 13.03 -10.26 10.48
N ALA A 14 13.55 -10.65 9.30
CA ALA A 14 13.55 -12.03 8.84
C ALA A 14 14.41 -12.94 9.76
N ASN A 15 13.83 -14.07 10.19
CA ASN A 15 14.38 -15.02 11.17
C ASN A 15 14.59 -14.45 12.59
N ILE A 16 14.05 -13.28 12.89
CA ILE A 16 14.00 -12.72 14.25
C ILE A 16 12.53 -12.63 14.70
N ASN A 17 11.75 -11.73 14.11
CA ASN A 17 10.34 -11.56 14.47
C ASN A 17 9.42 -12.36 13.52
N LEU A 18 9.81 -12.47 12.25
CA LEU A 18 9.12 -13.27 11.24
C LEU A 18 10.05 -14.39 10.79
N THR A 19 9.68 -15.65 11.07
CA THR A 19 10.52 -16.82 10.84
C THR A 19 9.96 -17.72 9.73
N ALA A 20 10.82 -18.62 9.22
CA ALA A 20 10.39 -19.66 8.28
C ALA A 20 9.32 -20.58 8.85
N ASP A 21 9.31 -20.83 10.18
CA ASP A 21 8.27 -21.61 10.87
C ASP A 21 6.91 -20.88 10.85
N HIS A 22 6.91 -19.56 11.09
CA HIS A 22 5.69 -18.76 10.94
C HIS A 22 5.12 -18.87 9.52
N ALA A 23 5.96 -18.73 8.48
CA ALA A 23 5.53 -18.86 7.10
C ALA A 23 4.99 -20.28 6.79
N TYR A 24 5.67 -21.32 7.26
CA TYR A 24 5.20 -22.70 7.12
C TYR A 24 3.82 -22.89 7.77
N LYS A 25 3.64 -22.42 9.00
CA LYS A 25 2.36 -22.51 9.72
C LYS A 25 1.24 -21.72 9.02
N VAL A 26 1.52 -20.50 8.54
CA VAL A 26 0.55 -19.75 7.74
C VAL A 26 0.13 -20.56 6.50
N GLY A 27 1.08 -21.16 5.79
CA GLY A 27 0.79 -22.06 4.67
C GLY A 27 -0.03 -23.28 5.09
N ARG A 28 0.31 -23.91 6.21
CA ARG A 28 -0.45 -25.04 6.79
C ARG A 28 -1.89 -24.67 7.04
N PHE A 29 -2.11 -23.54 7.70
CA PHE A 29 -3.45 -23.06 8.03
C PHE A 29 -4.26 -22.75 6.76
N LEU A 30 -3.75 -21.95 5.84
CA LEU A 30 -4.49 -21.55 4.65
C LEU A 30 -4.83 -22.75 3.77
N GLY A 31 -3.87 -23.66 3.56
CA GLY A 31 -4.11 -24.87 2.78
C GLY A 31 -5.20 -25.75 3.39
N TRP A 32 -5.17 -25.98 4.70
CA TRP A 32 -6.20 -26.73 5.41
C TRP A 32 -7.56 -26.00 5.43
N TYR A 33 -7.55 -24.70 5.77
CA TYR A 33 -8.78 -23.91 5.94
C TYR A 33 -9.62 -23.86 4.66
N TYR A 34 -8.99 -23.57 3.54
CA TYR A 34 -9.70 -23.49 2.27
C TYR A 34 -10.10 -24.87 1.73
N THR A 35 -9.33 -25.91 1.99
CA THR A 35 -9.71 -27.31 1.68
C THR A 35 -10.95 -27.72 2.49
N GLU A 36 -10.97 -27.47 3.80
CA GLU A 36 -12.14 -27.76 4.65
C GLU A 36 -13.35 -26.91 4.27
N LYS A 37 -13.16 -25.63 3.97
CA LYS A 37 -14.23 -24.72 3.53
C LYS A 37 -14.91 -25.22 2.27
N ARG A 38 -14.15 -25.70 1.28
CA ARG A 38 -14.66 -26.30 0.04
C ARG A 38 -15.39 -27.60 0.30
N ALA A 39 -14.82 -28.51 1.11
CA ALA A 39 -15.45 -29.78 1.43
C ALA A 39 -16.82 -29.58 2.10
N ARG A 40 -16.91 -28.71 3.09
CA ARG A 40 -18.16 -28.37 3.78
C ARG A 40 -19.18 -27.69 2.85
N ALA A 41 -18.73 -26.80 1.96
CA ALA A 41 -19.62 -26.21 0.98
C ALA A 41 -20.23 -27.26 0.06
N ALA A 42 -19.45 -28.24 -0.38
CA ALA A 42 -19.91 -29.35 -1.20
C ALA A 42 -20.91 -30.26 -0.44
N GLU A 43 -20.64 -30.59 0.82
CA GLU A 43 -21.54 -31.38 1.68
C GLU A 43 -22.90 -30.67 1.90
N GLU A 44 -22.88 -29.35 2.02
CA GLU A 44 -24.09 -28.53 2.16
C GLU A 44 -24.79 -28.23 0.83
N GLY A 45 -24.28 -28.72 -0.28
CA GLY A 45 -24.81 -28.46 -1.63
C GLY A 45 -24.65 -27.00 -2.10
N ARG A 46 -23.74 -26.26 -1.47
CA ARG A 46 -23.39 -24.90 -1.91
C ARG A 46 -22.41 -24.94 -3.09
N PRO A 47 -22.50 -23.99 -4.02
CA PRO A 47 -21.54 -23.91 -5.13
C PRO A 47 -20.10 -23.81 -4.59
N THR A 48 -19.21 -24.65 -5.11
CA THR A 48 -17.78 -24.63 -4.83
C THR A 48 -17.01 -25.06 -6.07
N GLN A 49 -15.77 -24.65 -6.17
CA GLN A 49 -14.90 -25.11 -7.26
C GLN A 49 -14.51 -26.57 -7.04
N GLU A 50 -14.37 -27.32 -8.12
CA GLU A 50 -13.86 -28.67 -8.09
C GLU A 50 -12.34 -28.71 -7.89
N GLY A 51 -11.85 -29.77 -7.27
CA GLY A 51 -10.42 -29.98 -7.03
C GLY A 51 -9.87 -29.35 -5.76
N PRO A 52 -8.53 -29.34 -5.59
CA PRO A 52 -7.86 -28.78 -4.41
C PRO A 52 -8.03 -27.26 -4.31
N ALA A 53 -7.91 -26.72 -3.10
CA ALA A 53 -7.85 -25.29 -2.90
C ALA A 53 -6.64 -24.69 -3.65
N ARG A 54 -6.81 -23.53 -4.25
CA ARG A 54 -5.82 -22.88 -5.11
C ARG A 54 -5.36 -21.57 -4.49
N ILE A 55 -4.07 -21.48 -4.18
CA ILE A 55 -3.48 -20.32 -3.53
C ILE A 55 -2.40 -19.72 -4.44
N VAL A 56 -2.55 -18.44 -4.79
CA VAL A 56 -1.55 -17.74 -5.61
C VAL A 56 -0.54 -17.01 -4.72
N ILE A 57 0.74 -17.10 -5.06
CA ILE A 57 1.84 -16.54 -4.27
C ILE A 57 2.70 -15.64 -5.15
N GLY A 58 2.93 -14.41 -4.68
CA GLY A 58 3.92 -13.49 -5.22
C GLY A 58 4.92 -13.07 -4.15
N LYS A 59 6.06 -12.56 -4.59
CA LYS A 59 7.10 -12.07 -3.70
C LYS A 59 7.83 -10.88 -4.29
N ASP A 60 8.45 -10.08 -3.43
CA ASP A 60 9.40 -9.07 -3.83
C ASP A 60 10.82 -9.65 -4.04
N THR A 61 11.79 -8.79 -4.25
CA THR A 61 13.16 -9.15 -4.60
C THR A 61 14.05 -9.46 -3.40
N ARG A 62 13.57 -9.35 -2.15
CA ARG A 62 14.35 -9.60 -0.93
C ARG A 62 14.91 -11.03 -0.92
N ARG A 63 16.13 -11.17 -0.42
CA ARG A 63 16.75 -12.50 -0.25
C ARG A 63 15.89 -13.43 0.60
N SER A 64 15.32 -12.90 1.70
CA SER A 64 14.45 -13.68 2.59
C SER A 64 13.11 -14.09 1.96
N SER A 65 12.65 -13.40 0.91
CA SER A 65 11.39 -13.72 0.23
C SER A 65 11.40 -15.13 -0.37
N TYR A 66 12.55 -15.60 -0.83
CA TYR A 66 12.69 -17.00 -1.34
C TYR A 66 12.52 -18.03 -0.22
N MET A 67 13.11 -17.77 0.96
CA MET A 67 12.97 -18.65 2.12
C MET A 67 11.50 -18.72 2.56
N PHE A 68 10.82 -17.59 2.65
CA PHE A 68 9.41 -17.54 3.05
C PHE A 68 8.50 -18.17 2.00
N GLU A 69 8.75 -17.97 0.70
CA GLU A 69 8.00 -18.62 -0.36
C GLU A 69 8.06 -20.14 -0.24
N TYR A 70 9.25 -20.73 -0.12
CA TYR A 70 9.38 -22.17 0.01
C TYR A 70 8.74 -22.71 1.30
N SER A 71 8.81 -21.99 2.39
CA SER A 71 8.18 -22.36 3.65
C SER A 71 6.64 -22.35 3.55
N LEU A 72 6.07 -21.28 2.98
CA LEU A 72 4.64 -21.16 2.70
C LEU A 72 4.15 -22.29 1.77
N VAL A 73 4.86 -22.49 0.67
CA VAL A 73 4.53 -23.55 -0.32
C VAL A 73 4.53 -24.93 0.33
N ALA A 74 5.56 -25.25 1.13
CA ALA A 74 5.62 -26.52 1.84
C ALA A 74 4.41 -26.71 2.77
N GLY A 75 4.00 -25.66 3.49
CA GLY A 75 2.82 -25.68 4.35
C GLY A 75 1.52 -25.92 3.57
N LEU A 76 1.33 -25.20 2.47
CA LEU A 76 0.15 -25.29 1.61
C LEU A 76 -0.02 -26.71 1.04
N VAL A 77 1.00 -27.23 0.36
CA VAL A 77 0.91 -28.55 -0.28
C VAL A 77 0.79 -29.69 0.72
N ALA A 78 1.43 -29.56 1.90
CA ALA A 78 1.27 -30.50 2.99
C ALA A 78 -0.15 -30.52 3.57
N SER A 79 -0.95 -29.50 3.32
CA SER A 79 -2.35 -29.38 3.74
C SER A 79 -3.35 -29.64 2.62
N GLY A 80 -2.89 -30.01 1.42
CA GLY A 80 -3.74 -30.40 0.30
C GLY A 80 -4.16 -29.27 -0.63
N ALA A 81 -3.60 -28.08 -0.49
CA ALA A 81 -3.84 -26.98 -1.42
C ALA A 81 -2.74 -26.93 -2.50
N ASP A 82 -3.11 -26.48 -3.70
CA ASP A 82 -2.17 -26.19 -4.77
C ASP A 82 -1.60 -24.78 -4.64
N ALA A 83 -0.29 -24.66 -4.74
CA ALA A 83 0.44 -23.41 -4.65
C ALA A 83 0.86 -22.92 -6.05
N TYR A 84 0.32 -21.79 -6.48
CA TYR A 84 0.59 -21.18 -7.79
C TYR A 84 1.60 -20.04 -7.63
N MET A 85 2.79 -20.20 -8.16
CA MET A 85 3.90 -19.27 -7.96
C MET A 85 4.01 -18.25 -9.10
N LEU A 86 3.72 -16.99 -8.82
CA LEU A 86 3.96 -15.87 -9.74
C LEU A 86 5.43 -15.44 -9.74
N HIS A 87 6.22 -15.92 -8.77
CA HIS A 87 7.59 -15.47 -8.50
C HIS A 87 7.66 -13.98 -8.13
N VAL A 88 8.71 -13.28 -8.59
CA VAL A 88 8.83 -11.84 -8.33
C VAL A 88 7.77 -11.09 -9.10
N THR A 89 6.87 -10.46 -8.36
CA THR A 89 5.76 -9.67 -8.88
C THR A 89 5.30 -8.64 -7.85
N THR A 90 4.41 -7.71 -8.24
CA THR A 90 3.91 -6.64 -7.39
C THR A 90 2.71 -7.08 -6.54
N THR A 91 2.46 -6.40 -5.41
CA THR A 91 1.26 -6.63 -4.60
C THR A 91 -0.03 -6.51 -5.43
N PRO A 92 -0.24 -5.46 -6.25
CA PRO A 92 -1.44 -5.38 -7.08
C PRO A 92 -1.53 -6.48 -8.13
N SER A 93 -0.42 -7.05 -8.60
CA SER A 93 -0.43 -8.23 -9.48
C SER A 93 -1.05 -9.45 -8.79
N VAL A 94 -0.66 -9.72 -7.54
CA VAL A 94 -1.23 -10.83 -6.75
C VAL A 94 -2.72 -10.59 -6.51
N ALA A 95 -3.12 -9.37 -6.12
CA ALA A 95 -4.51 -9.01 -5.89
C ALA A 95 -5.37 -9.16 -7.17
N TYR A 96 -4.83 -8.71 -8.30
CA TYR A 96 -5.51 -8.85 -9.59
C TYR A 96 -5.72 -10.32 -9.96
N ILE A 97 -4.67 -11.15 -9.87
CA ILE A 97 -4.72 -12.56 -10.24
C ILE A 97 -5.59 -13.37 -9.28
N ALA A 98 -5.55 -13.10 -7.97
CA ALA A 98 -6.42 -13.75 -7.01
C ALA A 98 -7.89 -13.63 -7.41
N ARG A 99 -8.29 -12.43 -7.84
CA ARG A 99 -9.67 -12.12 -8.24
C ARG A 99 -10.07 -12.68 -9.61
N VAL A 100 -9.20 -12.55 -10.64
CA VAL A 100 -9.60 -12.83 -12.03
C VAL A 100 -9.43 -14.29 -12.44
N ASP A 101 -8.64 -15.06 -11.70
CA ASP A 101 -8.38 -16.46 -11.97
C ASP A 101 -8.98 -17.40 -10.92
N ASP A 102 -9.95 -16.89 -10.14
CA ASP A 102 -10.74 -17.63 -9.17
C ASP A 102 -9.88 -18.41 -8.15
N PHE A 103 -8.86 -17.77 -7.56
CA PHE A 103 -8.10 -18.35 -6.45
C PHE A 103 -8.86 -18.19 -5.13
N ASP A 104 -8.69 -19.13 -4.20
CA ASP A 104 -9.28 -19.02 -2.86
C ASP A 104 -8.66 -17.91 -2.04
N CYS A 105 -7.34 -17.72 -2.20
CA CYS A 105 -6.67 -16.53 -1.68
C CYS A 105 -5.33 -16.28 -2.40
N GLY A 106 -4.80 -15.08 -2.18
CA GLY A 106 -3.47 -14.66 -2.59
C GLY A 106 -2.55 -14.41 -1.39
N ILE A 107 -1.26 -14.62 -1.59
CA ILE A 107 -0.22 -14.31 -0.60
C ILE A 107 0.84 -13.45 -1.28
N MET A 108 1.12 -12.27 -0.71
CA MET A 108 2.25 -11.46 -1.12
C MET A 108 3.33 -11.42 -0.04
N ILE A 109 4.56 -11.79 -0.41
CA ILE A 109 5.72 -11.79 0.47
C ILE A 109 6.51 -10.52 0.22
N SER A 110 6.30 -9.51 1.08
CA SER A 110 6.97 -8.21 1.01
C SER A 110 6.78 -7.41 2.29
N ALA A 111 7.75 -6.56 2.61
CA ALA A 111 7.65 -5.50 3.61
C ALA A 111 7.61 -4.10 2.95
N SER A 112 7.13 -4.00 1.70
CA SER A 112 6.95 -2.75 0.96
C SER A 112 8.23 -1.90 0.96
N HIS A 113 8.21 -0.71 1.56
CA HIS A 113 9.30 0.25 1.58
C HIS A 113 10.37 0.03 2.67
N ASN A 114 10.22 -1.00 3.52
CA ASN A 114 11.19 -1.30 4.57
C ASN A 114 12.54 -1.75 4.00
N PRO A 115 13.64 -1.68 4.79
CA PRO A 115 14.94 -2.22 4.40
C PRO A 115 14.90 -3.72 4.06
N TYR A 116 15.94 -4.21 3.39
CA TYR A 116 16.00 -5.58 2.85
C TYR A 116 15.95 -6.70 3.92
N TYR A 117 16.35 -6.40 5.15
CA TYR A 117 16.37 -7.37 6.25
C TYR A 117 14.99 -7.59 6.88
N ASP A 118 14.06 -6.65 6.71
CA ASP A 118 12.64 -6.87 7.03
C ASP A 118 11.96 -7.65 5.93
N ASN A 119 10.88 -8.36 6.28
CA ASN A 119 9.95 -8.95 5.33
C ASN A 119 8.53 -8.97 5.90
N GLY A 120 7.58 -9.41 5.10
CA GLY A 120 6.19 -9.50 5.49
C GLY A 120 5.42 -10.55 4.72
N ILE A 121 4.29 -10.97 5.29
CA ILE A 121 3.30 -11.86 4.65
C ILE A 121 1.97 -11.12 4.66
N LYS A 122 1.51 -10.73 3.47
CA LYS A 122 0.21 -10.09 3.24
C LYS A 122 -0.75 -11.14 2.72
N LEU A 123 -1.92 -11.27 3.34
CA LEU A 123 -2.98 -12.17 2.92
C LEU A 123 -4.06 -11.40 2.16
N ILE A 124 -4.47 -11.96 1.02
CA ILE A 124 -5.39 -11.34 0.06
C ILE A 124 -6.54 -12.34 -0.17
N ASN A 125 -7.78 -11.89 -0.11
CA ASN A 125 -8.95 -12.74 -0.33
C ASN A 125 -9.20 -13.00 -1.83
N ASP A 126 -10.21 -13.79 -2.13
CA ASP A 126 -10.64 -14.14 -3.49
C ASP A 126 -11.16 -12.93 -4.31
N GLN A 127 -11.48 -11.83 -3.66
CA GLN A 127 -11.86 -10.57 -4.33
C GLN A 127 -10.65 -9.68 -4.63
N GLY A 128 -9.44 -10.12 -4.30
CA GLY A 128 -8.22 -9.33 -4.43
C GLY A 128 -8.09 -8.22 -3.40
N GLU A 129 -8.78 -8.33 -2.28
CA GLU A 129 -8.77 -7.39 -1.16
C GLU A 129 -7.94 -7.93 -0.01
N LYS A 130 -7.61 -7.09 0.96
CA LYS A 130 -7.00 -7.59 2.21
C LYS A 130 -7.90 -8.63 2.86
N MET A 131 -7.28 -9.69 3.39
CA MET A 131 -7.98 -10.74 4.10
C MET A 131 -8.82 -10.16 5.25
N ASP A 132 -10.01 -10.70 5.44
CA ASP A 132 -10.93 -10.31 6.51
C ASP A 132 -10.35 -10.61 7.91
N GLU A 133 -10.83 -9.84 8.90
CA GLU A 133 -10.31 -9.94 10.28
C GLU A 133 -10.58 -11.30 10.92
N GLU A 134 -11.73 -11.93 10.60
CA GLU A 134 -12.08 -13.24 11.14
C GLU A 134 -11.08 -14.31 10.69
N THR A 135 -10.75 -14.35 9.40
CA THR A 135 -9.73 -15.27 8.87
C THR A 135 -8.34 -14.96 9.44
N ILE A 136 -7.98 -13.68 9.61
CA ILE A 136 -6.71 -13.30 10.24
C ILE A 136 -6.64 -13.78 11.69
N GLU A 137 -7.70 -13.62 12.50
CA GLU A 137 -7.75 -14.09 13.87
C GLU A 137 -7.57 -15.62 13.95
N LEU A 138 -8.16 -16.38 13.03
CA LEU A 138 -7.98 -17.83 12.97
C LEU A 138 -6.53 -18.21 12.63
N VAL A 139 -5.87 -17.48 11.73
CA VAL A 139 -4.43 -17.67 11.46
C VAL A 139 -3.61 -17.46 12.73
N GLU A 140 -3.87 -16.37 13.45
CA GLU A 140 -3.16 -16.02 14.69
C GLU A 140 -3.42 -17.03 15.79
N ASP A 141 -4.65 -17.54 15.92
CA ASP A 141 -5.00 -18.59 16.86
C ASP A 141 -4.27 -19.91 16.55
N TYR A 142 -4.08 -20.21 15.27
CA TYR A 142 -3.28 -21.38 14.89
C TYR A 142 -1.79 -21.17 15.22
N LEU A 143 -1.24 -20.01 14.97
CA LEU A 143 0.15 -19.68 15.34
C LEU A 143 0.39 -19.85 16.85
N ASP A 144 -0.61 -19.50 17.67
CA ASP A 144 -0.58 -19.64 19.13
C ASP A 144 -0.97 -21.05 19.66
N GLY A 145 -1.31 -21.99 18.79
CA GLY A 145 -1.72 -23.36 19.18
C GLY A 145 -3.08 -23.47 19.84
N LYS A 146 -4.00 -22.51 19.60
CA LYS A 146 -5.36 -22.45 20.23
C LYS A 146 -6.49 -22.33 19.20
N LEU A 147 -6.24 -22.79 17.97
CA LEU A 147 -7.22 -22.71 16.89
C LEU A 147 -8.55 -23.40 17.25
N VAL A 148 -9.62 -22.63 17.17
CA VAL A 148 -11.00 -23.12 17.17
C VAL A 148 -11.65 -22.70 15.86
N ALA A 149 -11.97 -23.66 15.00
CA ALA A 149 -12.59 -23.39 13.73
C ALA A 149 -13.62 -24.48 13.40
N PHE A 150 -14.65 -24.13 12.64
CA PHE A 150 -15.72 -25.06 12.24
C PHE A 150 -16.38 -25.79 13.40
N GLY A 151 -16.47 -25.14 14.57
CA GLY A 151 -17.13 -25.65 15.76
C GLY A 151 -16.32 -26.65 16.60
N GLN A 152 -15.03 -26.82 16.32
CA GLN A 152 -14.15 -27.69 17.09
C GLN A 152 -12.76 -27.11 17.27
N GLN A 153 -12.04 -27.61 18.29
CA GLN A 153 -10.64 -27.26 18.55
C GLN A 153 -9.69 -28.09 17.68
N TRP A 154 -8.67 -27.43 17.14
CA TRP A 154 -7.64 -28.07 16.30
C TRP A 154 -6.25 -27.85 16.91
N PRO A 155 -5.82 -28.72 17.84
CA PRO A 155 -4.48 -28.62 18.44
C PRO A 155 -3.38 -28.81 17.40
N GLU A 156 -3.64 -29.65 16.40
CA GLU A 156 -2.79 -29.87 15.22
C GLU A 156 -3.68 -30.02 13.98
N LEU A 157 -3.20 -29.52 12.83
CA LEU A 157 -3.88 -29.70 11.57
C LEU A 157 -3.49 -31.02 10.91
N PRO A 158 -4.42 -31.74 10.27
CA PRO A 158 -4.11 -32.97 9.57
C PRO A 158 -3.19 -32.71 8.39
N PHE A 159 -2.36 -33.69 8.06
CA PHE A 159 -1.58 -33.70 6.81
C PHE A 159 -2.37 -34.40 5.71
N ALA A 160 -2.35 -33.77 4.53
CA ALA A 160 -2.82 -34.44 3.32
C ALA A 160 -1.97 -35.69 3.02
N GLN A 161 -2.59 -36.74 2.50
CA GLN A 161 -1.92 -38.01 2.24
C GLN A 161 -2.16 -38.47 0.79
N LYS A 162 -1.17 -39.16 0.24
CA LYS A 162 -1.23 -39.77 -1.10
C LYS A 162 -1.61 -38.72 -2.16
N GLU A 163 -2.64 -39.02 -2.94
CA GLU A 163 -3.19 -38.18 -4.01
C GLU A 163 -3.81 -36.88 -3.52
N LYS A 164 -4.01 -36.71 -2.22
CA LYS A 164 -4.53 -35.43 -1.62
C LYS A 164 -3.43 -34.43 -1.30
N ILE A 165 -2.15 -34.81 -1.42
CA ILE A 165 -1.03 -33.86 -1.28
C ILE A 165 -1.13 -32.86 -2.44
N GLY A 166 -1.10 -31.54 -2.11
CA GLY A 166 -1.17 -30.49 -3.12
C GLY A 166 0.05 -30.42 -4.03
N CYS A 167 -0.07 -29.70 -5.12
CA CYS A 167 0.98 -29.51 -6.11
C CYS A 167 1.52 -28.08 -6.10
N THR A 168 2.72 -27.91 -6.66
CA THR A 168 3.26 -26.59 -7.01
C THR A 168 3.07 -26.35 -8.51
N VAL A 169 2.63 -25.14 -8.85
CA VAL A 169 2.43 -24.72 -10.25
C VAL A 169 3.27 -23.47 -10.50
N ASP A 170 4.14 -23.53 -11.50
CA ASP A 170 4.81 -22.35 -12.04
C ASP A 170 3.79 -21.50 -12.82
N TYR A 171 3.41 -20.34 -12.28
CA TYR A 171 2.31 -19.53 -12.82
C TYR A 171 2.76 -18.15 -13.34
N VAL A 172 3.91 -18.11 -14.01
CA VAL A 172 4.43 -16.88 -14.67
C VAL A 172 3.42 -16.29 -15.65
N SER A 173 2.57 -17.12 -16.27
CA SER A 173 1.50 -16.65 -17.15
C SER A 173 0.50 -15.73 -16.45
N GLY A 174 0.25 -15.91 -15.15
CA GLY A 174 -0.56 -15.00 -14.34
C GLY A 174 0.05 -13.58 -14.27
N ARG A 175 1.36 -13.51 -13.94
CA ARG A 175 2.06 -12.21 -13.97
C ARG A 175 1.98 -11.54 -15.35
N ASN A 176 2.15 -12.29 -16.43
CA ASN A 176 2.06 -11.75 -17.78
C ASN A 176 0.64 -11.29 -18.11
N ARG A 177 -0.39 -11.93 -17.56
CA ARG A 177 -1.78 -11.48 -17.66
C ARG A 177 -1.99 -10.11 -17.00
N TYR A 178 -1.41 -9.89 -15.81
CA TYR A 178 -1.44 -8.58 -15.17
C TYR A 178 -0.73 -7.50 -16.01
N ILE A 179 0.43 -7.81 -16.61
CA ILE A 179 1.09 -6.90 -17.56
C ILE A 179 0.17 -6.56 -18.73
N GLY A 180 -0.46 -7.57 -19.34
CA GLY A 180 -1.42 -7.38 -20.42
C GLY A 180 -2.64 -6.54 -20.00
N TYR A 181 -3.13 -6.76 -18.77
CA TYR A 181 -4.19 -5.94 -18.19
C TYR A 181 -3.78 -4.47 -18.09
N LEU A 182 -2.62 -4.16 -17.52
CA LEU A 182 -2.14 -2.77 -17.42
C LEU A 182 -2.00 -2.12 -18.79
N ILE A 183 -1.43 -2.83 -19.78
CA ILE A 183 -1.32 -2.34 -21.15
C ILE A 183 -2.70 -2.02 -21.74
N SER A 184 -3.71 -2.86 -21.48
CA SER A 184 -5.08 -2.65 -21.96
C SER A 184 -5.76 -1.42 -21.39
N LEU A 185 -5.27 -0.89 -20.27
CA LEU A 185 -5.77 0.34 -19.64
C LEU A 185 -5.16 1.62 -20.23
N GLY A 186 -4.17 1.49 -21.09
CA GLY A 186 -3.55 2.62 -21.82
C GLY A 186 -4.53 3.26 -22.78
N MET A 187 -4.99 4.47 -22.47
CA MET A 187 -5.95 5.22 -23.30
C MET A 187 -5.29 5.95 -24.47
N TYR A 188 -3.97 6.17 -24.41
CA TYR A 188 -3.19 6.93 -25.38
C TYR A 188 -1.89 6.20 -25.69
N SER A 189 -1.34 6.42 -26.88
CA SER A 189 0.03 6.04 -27.20
C SER A 189 1.00 6.98 -26.47
N PHE A 190 2.05 6.43 -25.88
CA PHE A 190 3.11 7.19 -25.21
C PHE A 190 4.27 7.52 -26.15
N ARG A 191 4.11 7.31 -27.47
CA ARG A 191 5.15 7.58 -28.46
C ARG A 191 5.61 9.03 -28.38
N GLY A 192 6.92 9.22 -28.24
CA GLY A 192 7.56 10.54 -28.16
C GLY A 192 7.57 11.13 -26.76
N VAL A 193 7.09 10.41 -25.73
CA VAL A 193 7.22 10.83 -24.33
C VAL A 193 8.43 10.12 -23.71
N LYS A 194 9.33 10.89 -23.10
CA LYS A 194 10.52 10.40 -22.39
C LYS A 194 10.18 10.20 -20.91
N VAL A 195 10.25 8.97 -20.45
CA VAL A 195 9.81 8.59 -19.11
C VAL A 195 10.96 8.01 -18.29
N GLY A 196 11.18 8.54 -17.10
CA GLY A 196 12.06 7.96 -16.08
C GLY A 196 11.29 6.97 -15.20
N LEU A 197 11.86 5.80 -14.93
CA LEU A 197 11.29 4.81 -14.01
C LEU A 197 12.32 4.44 -12.94
N ASP A 198 11.98 4.64 -11.68
CA ASP A 198 12.76 4.13 -10.55
C ASP A 198 12.02 2.93 -9.95
N CYS A 199 12.59 1.75 -10.12
CA CYS A 199 11.98 0.49 -9.70
C CYS A 199 12.37 0.05 -8.28
N ALA A 200 13.05 0.89 -7.50
CA ALA A 200 13.46 0.62 -6.12
C ALA A 200 14.26 -0.70 -5.94
N ASN A 201 14.86 -1.26 -6.98
CA ASN A 201 15.34 -2.65 -7.02
C ASN A 201 14.31 -3.67 -6.49
N GLY A 202 13.02 -3.33 -6.61
CA GLY A 202 11.86 -4.08 -6.12
C GLY A 202 11.12 -4.81 -7.23
N SER A 203 9.88 -5.13 -6.95
CA SER A 203 9.02 -5.99 -7.79
C SER A 203 8.67 -5.42 -9.15
N SER A 204 8.68 -4.09 -9.30
CA SER A 204 8.35 -3.41 -10.56
C SER A 204 9.43 -3.50 -11.63
N TRP A 205 10.65 -3.96 -11.30
CA TRP A 205 11.84 -3.88 -12.16
C TRP A 205 11.66 -4.44 -13.57
N ASN A 206 10.90 -5.51 -13.73
CA ASN A 206 10.64 -6.15 -15.03
C ASN A 206 9.21 -5.91 -15.55
N ILE A 207 8.33 -5.28 -14.75
CA ILE A 207 6.92 -5.05 -15.11
C ILE A 207 6.74 -3.63 -15.65
N ALA A 208 7.21 -2.62 -14.91
CA ALA A 208 6.98 -1.22 -15.26
C ALA A 208 7.53 -0.89 -16.66
N LYS A 209 8.80 -1.23 -16.93
CA LYS A 209 9.40 -1.01 -18.25
C LYS A 209 8.61 -1.72 -19.36
N ALA A 210 8.23 -2.98 -19.16
CA ALA A 210 7.50 -3.75 -20.16
C ALA A 210 6.16 -3.10 -20.53
N VAL A 211 5.44 -2.55 -19.55
CA VAL A 211 4.17 -1.85 -19.77
C VAL A 211 4.38 -0.54 -20.54
N PHE A 212 5.34 0.29 -20.12
CA PHE A 212 5.60 1.59 -20.75
C PHE A 212 6.16 1.45 -22.17
N ASP A 213 7.07 0.49 -22.40
CA ASP A 213 7.60 0.20 -23.74
C ASP A 213 6.48 -0.30 -24.67
N ALA A 214 5.59 -1.17 -24.21
CA ALA A 214 4.46 -1.65 -25.00
C ALA A 214 3.49 -0.53 -25.39
N LEU A 215 3.35 0.51 -24.56
CA LEU A 215 2.58 1.71 -24.88
C LEU A 215 3.36 2.75 -25.73
N GLY A 216 4.64 2.51 -25.98
CA GLY A 216 5.48 3.27 -26.90
C GLY A 216 6.30 4.40 -26.27
N ALA A 217 6.45 4.44 -24.95
CA ALA A 217 7.31 5.42 -24.28
C ALA A 217 8.80 5.21 -24.57
N ASP A 218 9.58 6.29 -24.53
CA ASP A 218 11.03 6.25 -24.48
C ASP A 218 11.46 6.19 -23.01
N THR A 219 11.77 4.97 -22.52
CA THR A 219 11.98 4.71 -21.10
C THR A 219 13.45 4.72 -20.70
N THR A 220 13.78 5.48 -19.66
CA THR A 220 15.05 5.40 -18.92
C THR A 220 14.79 4.82 -17.54
N VAL A 221 15.40 3.69 -17.21
CA VAL A 221 15.14 2.97 -15.95
C VAL A 221 16.37 3.03 -15.05
N ILE A 222 16.15 3.29 -13.78
CA ILE A 222 17.16 3.17 -12.71
C ILE A 222 16.66 2.21 -11.62
N ASN A 223 17.58 1.74 -10.79
CA ASN A 223 17.29 0.84 -9.67
C ASN A 223 16.46 -0.39 -10.10
N ALA A 224 16.89 -1.04 -11.17
CA ALA A 224 16.23 -2.22 -11.76
C ALA A 224 17.15 -3.46 -11.83
N GLU A 225 18.15 -3.52 -10.96
CA GLU A 225 19.09 -4.64 -10.85
C GLU A 225 19.08 -5.22 -9.43
N PRO A 226 17.99 -5.91 -9.06
CA PRO A 226 17.84 -6.44 -7.70
C PRO A 226 18.85 -7.55 -7.42
N ASN A 227 19.52 -7.47 -6.26
CA ASN A 227 20.46 -8.49 -5.79
C ASN A 227 20.04 -9.18 -4.47
N GLY A 228 18.84 -8.88 -4.01
CA GLY A 228 18.27 -9.40 -2.77
C GLY A 228 18.57 -8.58 -1.51
N LEU A 229 19.50 -7.63 -1.58
CA LEU A 229 19.98 -6.81 -0.47
C LEU A 229 19.83 -5.30 -0.71
N ASN A 230 19.47 -4.89 -1.92
CA ASN A 230 19.45 -3.49 -2.35
C ASN A 230 18.04 -2.93 -2.59
N ILE A 231 16.98 -3.68 -2.25
CA ILE A 231 15.61 -3.15 -2.36
C ILE A 231 15.42 -1.91 -1.48
N ASN A 232 14.85 -0.84 -2.04
CA ASN A 232 14.63 0.46 -1.40
C ASN A 232 15.91 1.19 -0.92
N LEU A 233 17.10 0.64 -1.18
CA LEU A 233 18.35 1.26 -0.73
C LEU A 233 18.67 2.47 -1.59
N ASN A 234 18.47 3.68 -1.04
CA ASN A 234 18.62 4.96 -1.75
C ASN A 234 17.89 4.95 -3.11
N ALA A 235 16.69 4.41 -3.14
CA ALA A 235 15.95 4.11 -4.36
C ALA A 235 14.44 4.17 -4.14
N GLY A 236 13.70 4.42 -5.21
CA GLY A 236 12.26 4.37 -5.24
C GLY A 236 11.55 5.54 -4.56
N SER A 237 10.29 5.33 -4.19
CA SER A 237 9.42 6.40 -3.71
C SER A 237 9.82 7.00 -2.35
N THR A 238 10.64 6.32 -1.56
CA THR A 238 11.17 6.81 -0.28
C THR A 238 12.50 7.54 -0.39
N HIS A 239 13.17 7.45 -1.55
CA HIS A 239 14.46 8.09 -1.86
C HIS A 239 14.45 8.57 -3.31
N ILE A 240 13.63 9.59 -3.56
CA ILE A 240 13.27 10.02 -4.93
C ILE A 240 14.34 10.91 -5.60
N GLU A 241 15.36 11.33 -4.87
CA GLU A 241 16.38 12.29 -5.31
C GLU A 241 17.14 11.79 -6.55
N GLY A 242 17.37 10.47 -6.64
CA GLY A 242 17.98 9.84 -7.81
C GLY A 242 17.16 10.04 -9.08
N LEU A 243 15.84 9.89 -8.98
CA LEU A 243 14.92 10.10 -10.08
C LEU A 243 14.79 11.58 -10.45
N GLN A 244 14.73 12.49 -9.46
CA GLN A 244 14.71 13.95 -9.71
C GLN A 244 15.92 14.38 -10.54
N LYS A 245 17.10 13.94 -10.14
CA LYS A 245 18.33 14.21 -10.86
C LYS A 245 18.29 13.64 -12.28
N LEU A 246 17.85 12.39 -12.44
CA LEU A 246 17.74 11.74 -13.74
C LEU A 246 16.82 12.51 -14.69
N VAL A 247 15.64 12.92 -14.22
CA VAL A 247 14.65 13.65 -15.02
C VAL A 247 15.26 14.94 -15.58
N VAL A 248 15.91 15.73 -14.71
CA VAL A 248 16.52 17.01 -15.12
C VAL A 248 17.72 16.81 -16.06
N GLU A 249 18.65 15.90 -15.70
CA GLU A 249 19.87 15.67 -16.49
C GLU A 249 19.61 15.08 -17.87
N LYS A 250 18.58 14.25 -18.01
CA LYS A 250 18.21 13.61 -19.28
C LYS A 250 17.16 14.40 -20.07
N GLY A 251 16.58 15.46 -19.48
CA GLY A 251 15.49 16.20 -20.09
C GLY A 251 14.28 15.28 -20.36
N LEU A 252 13.89 14.50 -19.33
CA LEU A 252 12.72 13.64 -19.41
C LEU A 252 11.44 14.44 -19.20
N ASP A 253 10.33 13.99 -19.76
CA ASP A 253 9.04 14.65 -19.63
C ASP A 253 8.38 14.37 -18.28
N VAL A 254 8.69 13.23 -17.67
CA VAL A 254 8.15 12.79 -16.38
C VAL A 254 8.97 11.64 -15.81
N GLY A 255 9.01 11.51 -14.47
CA GLY A 255 9.55 10.37 -13.76
C GLY A 255 8.50 9.71 -12.85
N PHE A 256 8.58 8.39 -12.65
CA PHE A 256 7.76 7.60 -11.73
C PHE A 256 8.65 6.75 -10.84
N ALA A 257 8.48 6.88 -9.51
CA ALA A 257 9.19 6.10 -8.51
C ALA A 257 8.21 5.18 -7.78
N PHE A 258 8.56 3.90 -7.71
CA PHE A 258 7.78 2.87 -7.01
C PHE A 258 8.45 2.52 -5.68
N ASP A 259 7.73 1.85 -4.78
CA ASP A 259 8.31 1.19 -3.63
C ASP A 259 8.58 -0.30 -3.92
N GLY A 260 9.06 -1.04 -2.92
CA GLY A 260 9.56 -2.40 -3.11
C GLY A 260 8.58 -3.40 -3.70
N ASP A 261 7.29 -3.30 -3.42
CA ASP A 261 6.21 -4.13 -3.97
C ASP A 261 5.25 -3.37 -4.90
N ALA A 262 5.60 -2.13 -5.21
CA ALA A 262 4.97 -1.28 -6.20
C ALA A 262 3.46 -1.04 -6.00
N ASP A 263 3.00 -1.03 -4.75
CA ASP A 263 1.66 -0.59 -4.40
C ASP A 263 1.58 0.94 -4.28
N ARG A 264 2.74 1.65 -4.29
CA ARG A 264 2.89 3.10 -4.26
C ARG A 264 3.58 3.63 -5.51
N CYS A 265 3.22 4.89 -5.85
CA CYS A 265 3.88 5.67 -6.89
C CYS A 265 3.98 7.14 -6.48
N LEU A 266 5.17 7.70 -6.55
CA LEU A 266 5.38 9.15 -6.59
C LEU A 266 5.85 9.55 -7.97
N CYS A 267 5.53 10.78 -8.39
CA CYS A 267 5.97 11.27 -9.69
C CYS A 267 7.01 12.39 -9.52
N VAL A 268 7.76 12.62 -10.59
CA VAL A 268 8.68 13.78 -10.74
C VAL A 268 8.29 14.49 -12.02
N ASP A 269 8.04 15.79 -11.92
CA ASP A 269 7.73 16.60 -13.08
C ASP A 269 9.00 16.90 -13.92
N GLU A 270 8.83 17.47 -15.11
CA GLU A 270 9.90 17.78 -16.05
C GLU A 270 10.93 18.81 -15.51
N LYS A 271 10.63 19.45 -14.37
CA LYS A 271 11.51 20.40 -13.67
C LYS A 271 12.26 19.77 -12.51
N GLY A 272 11.98 18.50 -12.20
CA GLY A 272 12.56 17.78 -11.07
C GLY A 272 11.80 17.94 -9.75
N ASN A 273 10.59 18.52 -9.75
CA ASN A 273 9.80 18.64 -8.53
C ASN A 273 9.06 17.33 -8.22
N VAL A 274 8.95 17.00 -6.93
CA VAL A 274 8.20 15.84 -6.47
C VAL A 274 6.70 16.10 -6.52
N ILE A 275 5.97 15.20 -7.13
CA ILE A 275 4.52 15.15 -7.19
C ILE A 275 4.06 14.02 -6.28
N SER A 276 3.61 14.37 -5.08
CA SER A 276 3.18 13.43 -4.04
C SER A 276 1.81 12.80 -4.32
N GLY A 277 1.39 11.85 -3.47
CA GLY A 277 0.05 11.29 -3.55
C GLY A 277 -1.06 12.33 -3.47
N ASP A 278 -0.89 13.40 -2.69
CA ASP A 278 -1.85 14.50 -2.63
C ASP A 278 -1.99 15.23 -3.97
N HIS A 279 -0.88 15.46 -4.67
CA HIS A 279 -0.94 16.04 -6.03
C HIS A 279 -1.64 15.08 -7.00
N ILE A 280 -1.37 13.77 -6.91
CA ILE A 280 -2.00 12.75 -7.76
C ILE A 280 -3.50 12.74 -7.53
N LEU A 281 -3.95 12.74 -6.26
CA LEU A 281 -5.36 12.80 -5.88
C LEU A 281 -6.03 14.07 -6.41
N TYR A 282 -5.36 15.23 -6.29
CA TYR A 282 -5.82 16.50 -6.83
C TYR A 282 -5.98 16.47 -8.35
N ILE A 283 -4.90 16.09 -9.06
CA ILE A 283 -4.85 16.11 -10.52
C ILE A 283 -5.91 15.15 -11.11
N TYR A 284 -5.97 13.93 -10.59
CA TYR A 284 -6.88 12.94 -11.14
C TYR A 284 -8.32 13.14 -10.68
N GLY A 285 -8.55 13.57 -9.44
CA GLY A 285 -9.87 13.93 -8.92
C GLY A 285 -10.48 15.08 -9.74
N ARG A 286 -9.73 16.14 -9.98
CA ARG A 286 -10.12 17.23 -10.88
C ARG A 286 -10.42 16.74 -12.30
N TYR A 287 -9.55 15.91 -12.87
CA TYR A 287 -9.76 15.35 -14.20
C TYR A 287 -11.02 14.50 -14.30
N MET A 288 -11.30 13.69 -13.28
CA MET A 288 -12.55 12.92 -13.19
C MET A 288 -13.78 13.83 -13.12
N LYS A 289 -13.74 14.90 -12.30
CA LYS A 289 -14.84 15.85 -12.17
C LYS A 289 -15.13 16.55 -13.51
N GLU A 290 -14.11 17.10 -14.15
CA GLU A 290 -14.24 17.77 -15.46
C GLU A 290 -14.84 16.86 -16.55
N ARG A 291 -14.73 15.53 -16.42
CA ARG A 291 -15.29 14.54 -17.34
C ARG A 291 -16.61 13.92 -16.87
N GLY A 292 -17.16 14.38 -15.75
CA GLY A 292 -18.37 13.81 -15.15
C GLY A 292 -18.21 12.36 -14.69
N LYS A 293 -16.96 11.95 -14.33
CA LYS A 293 -16.63 10.57 -13.91
C LYS A 293 -16.39 10.45 -12.40
N LEU A 294 -16.37 11.55 -11.65
CA LEU A 294 -16.32 11.56 -10.21
C LEU A 294 -17.73 11.36 -9.64
N VAL A 295 -18.22 10.13 -9.71
CA VAL A 295 -19.66 9.76 -9.55
C VAL A 295 -20.24 10.24 -8.22
N THR A 296 -19.50 10.14 -7.12
CA THR A 296 -19.92 10.59 -5.78
C THR A 296 -19.48 12.01 -5.47
N ASN A 297 -18.88 12.70 -6.43
CA ASN A 297 -18.17 13.97 -6.23
C ASN A 297 -17.11 13.93 -5.11
N THR A 298 -16.69 12.75 -4.67
CA THR A 298 -15.86 12.56 -3.48
C THR A 298 -14.51 11.93 -3.81
N VAL A 299 -13.43 12.49 -3.24
CA VAL A 299 -12.10 11.89 -3.16
C VAL A 299 -11.85 11.44 -1.72
N VAL A 300 -11.43 10.18 -1.54
CA VAL A 300 -11.14 9.63 -0.20
C VAL A 300 -9.66 9.78 0.11
N THR A 301 -9.34 10.33 1.26
CA THR A 301 -7.96 10.52 1.71
C THR A 301 -7.83 10.24 3.20
N THR A 302 -6.67 10.46 3.79
CA THR A 302 -6.45 10.27 5.23
C THR A 302 -6.26 11.60 5.93
N ILE A 303 -6.33 11.57 7.26
CA ILE A 303 -6.03 12.74 8.10
C ILE A 303 -4.60 13.29 7.89
N MET A 304 -3.72 12.56 7.19
CA MET A 304 -2.34 12.98 6.92
C MET A 304 -2.17 13.72 5.59
N SER A 305 -3.16 13.76 4.72
CA SER A 305 -3.08 14.57 3.50
C SER A 305 -2.94 16.04 3.83
N ASN A 306 -2.15 16.75 3.04
CA ASN A 306 -1.82 18.16 3.29
C ASN A 306 -3.05 19.04 3.31
N PHE A 307 -3.07 20.05 4.19
CA PHE A 307 -4.17 21.00 4.33
C PHE A 307 -4.49 21.70 3.00
N GLY A 308 -3.47 21.96 2.18
CA GLY A 308 -3.65 22.54 0.85
C GLY A 308 -4.50 21.69 -0.09
N LEU A 309 -4.48 20.36 0.04
CA LEU A 309 -5.33 19.48 -0.76
C LEU A 309 -6.81 19.74 -0.47
N TYR A 310 -7.18 19.90 0.80
CA TYR A 310 -8.56 20.16 1.18
C TYR A 310 -9.04 21.53 0.66
N LYS A 311 -8.20 22.57 0.79
CA LYS A 311 -8.49 23.88 0.23
C LYS A 311 -8.68 23.83 -1.29
N ALA A 312 -7.82 23.11 -1.99
CA ALA A 312 -7.94 22.95 -3.44
C ALA A 312 -9.21 22.18 -3.85
N PHE A 313 -9.65 21.21 -3.05
CA PHE A 313 -10.93 20.54 -3.28
C PHE A 313 -12.12 21.43 -3.01
N ASP A 314 -12.10 22.25 -1.94
CA ASP A 314 -13.13 23.26 -1.65
C ASP A 314 -13.29 24.23 -2.84
N GLU A 315 -12.17 24.73 -3.41
CA GLU A 315 -12.19 25.62 -4.59
C GLU A 315 -12.76 24.95 -5.85
N LEU A 316 -12.63 23.62 -5.96
CA LEU A 316 -13.16 22.85 -7.07
C LEU A 316 -14.57 22.29 -6.81
N ASP A 317 -15.17 22.57 -5.64
CA ASP A 317 -16.41 21.95 -5.20
C ASP A 317 -16.36 20.42 -5.29
N ILE A 318 -15.23 19.83 -4.86
CA ILE A 318 -15.03 18.38 -4.72
C ILE A 318 -15.14 18.04 -3.23
N ASP A 319 -16.04 17.12 -2.91
CA ASP A 319 -16.15 16.57 -1.57
C ASP A 319 -14.96 15.67 -1.24
N TYR A 320 -14.60 15.59 0.04
CA TYR A 320 -13.52 14.71 0.48
C TYR A 320 -13.83 14.04 1.81
N ALA A 321 -13.39 12.78 1.94
CA ALA A 321 -13.44 12.06 3.20
C ALA A 321 -12.04 11.93 3.78
N LYS A 322 -11.92 12.16 5.10
CA LYS A 322 -10.67 12.03 5.87
C LYS A 322 -10.75 10.78 6.73
N THR A 323 -10.13 9.69 6.30
CA THR A 323 -10.08 8.45 7.08
C THR A 323 -8.91 8.46 8.08
N LYS A 324 -8.86 7.47 8.94
CA LYS A 324 -7.65 7.13 9.69
C LYS A 324 -6.52 6.79 8.70
N VAL A 325 -5.28 6.89 9.16
CA VAL A 325 -4.09 6.48 8.39
C VAL A 325 -4.12 4.98 8.16
N GLY A 326 -3.90 4.59 6.92
CA GLY A 326 -3.88 3.20 6.45
C GLY A 326 -4.83 2.99 5.27
N ASP A 327 -4.32 2.39 4.23
CA ASP A 327 -5.03 2.09 2.98
C ASP A 327 -6.29 1.25 3.18
N LYS A 328 -6.34 0.38 4.21
CA LYS A 328 -7.53 -0.37 4.61
C LYS A 328 -8.72 0.57 4.86
N TYR A 329 -8.53 1.63 5.65
CA TYR A 329 -9.60 2.56 6.00
C TYR A 329 -10.04 3.41 4.80
N VAL A 330 -9.10 3.74 3.92
CA VAL A 330 -9.42 4.43 2.65
C VAL A 330 -10.29 3.54 1.79
N TYR A 331 -9.91 2.28 1.60
CA TYR A 331 -10.64 1.36 0.75
C TYR A 331 -12.01 0.99 1.32
N GLU A 332 -12.11 0.71 2.62
CA GLU A 332 -13.39 0.46 3.30
C GLU A 332 -14.38 1.63 3.10
N TYR A 333 -13.91 2.86 3.27
CA TYR A 333 -14.76 4.03 3.01
C TYR A 333 -15.16 4.14 1.54
N MET A 334 -14.24 3.86 0.61
CA MET A 334 -14.54 3.86 -0.82
C MET A 334 -15.61 2.83 -1.18
N GLN A 335 -15.56 1.63 -0.60
CA GLN A 335 -16.60 0.61 -0.81
C GLN A 335 -17.95 1.06 -0.28
N GLN A 336 -18.02 1.61 0.92
CA GLN A 336 -19.26 2.06 1.56
C GLN A 336 -19.89 3.25 0.83
N SER A 337 -19.07 4.21 0.38
CA SER A 337 -19.52 5.45 -0.26
C SER A 337 -19.70 5.33 -1.78
N GLY A 338 -19.10 4.33 -2.42
CA GLY A 338 -19.03 4.21 -3.87
C GLY A 338 -18.00 5.16 -4.53
N ALA A 339 -17.13 5.79 -3.74
CA ALA A 339 -16.09 6.67 -4.27
C ALA A 339 -15.12 5.92 -5.20
N ARG A 340 -14.70 6.58 -6.28
CA ARG A 340 -13.92 5.94 -7.35
C ARG A 340 -12.43 6.16 -7.27
N ILE A 341 -11.99 7.08 -6.42
CA ILE A 341 -10.59 7.40 -6.19
C ILE A 341 -10.37 7.67 -4.70
N GLY A 342 -9.30 7.14 -4.18
CA GLY A 342 -8.82 7.42 -2.83
C GLY A 342 -7.34 7.09 -2.70
N GLY A 343 -6.73 7.52 -1.61
CA GLY A 343 -5.32 7.22 -1.39
C GLY A 343 -4.69 8.03 -0.28
N GLU A 344 -3.38 7.96 -0.22
CA GLU A 344 -2.54 8.56 0.79
C GLU A 344 -1.45 9.43 0.16
N GLN A 345 -0.98 10.41 0.92
CA GLN A 345 0.15 11.26 0.57
C GLN A 345 1.40 10.47 0.13
N SER A 346 1.59 9.27 0.68
CA SER A 346 2.69 8.35 0.37
C SER A 346 2.67 7.79 -1.06
N GLY A 347 1.62 8.06 -1.84
CA GLY A 347 1.47 7.57 -3.20
C GLY A 347 0.74 6.23 -3.33
N HIS A 348 0.17 5.71 -2.25
CA HIS A 348 -0.74 4.56 -2.30
C HIS A 348 -2.11 5.03 -2.79
N ILE A 349 -2.36 4.92 -4.09
CA ILE A 349 -3.55 5.43 -4.76
C ILE A 349 -4.40 4.28 -5.27
N ILE A 350 -5.69 4.30 -4.91
CA ILE A 350 -6.67 3.28 -5.27
C ILE A 350 -7.64 3.85 -6.30
N PHE A 351 -7.75 3.19 -7.42
CA PHE A 351 -8.76 3.43 -8.45
C PHE A 351 -9.76 2.28 -8.44
N SER A 352 -10.83 2.37 -7.63
CA SER A 352 -11.73 1.23 -7.34
C SER A 352 -12.39 0.59 -8.56
N LYS A 353 -12.43 1.30 -9.69
CA LYS A 353 -12.89 0.73 -10.97
C LYS A 353 -11.92 -0.33 -11.51
N TYR A 354 -10.65 -0.27 -11.17
CA TYR A 354 -9.57 -1.04 -11.80
C TYR A 354 -8.86 -1.97 -10.83
N ALA A 355 -8.70 -1.55 -9.57
CA ALA A 355 -7.95 -2.27 -8.56
C ALA A 355 -8.65 -2.18 -7.19
N SER A 356 -8.47 -3.20 -6.35
CA SER A 356 -8.96 -3.29 -4.97
C SER A 356 -7.92 -2.81 -3.95
N THR A 357 -6.72 -2.44 -4.40
CA THR A 357 -5.61 -1.94 -3.59
C THR A 357 -4.87 -0.85 -4.35
N GLY A 358 -3.92 -0.18 -3.72
CA GLY A 358 -3.01 0.72 -4.42
C GLY A 358 -2.22 -0.02 -5.49
N ASP A 359 -2.01 0.65 -6.62
CA ASP A 359 -1.26 0.11 -7.75
C ASP A 359 -0.40 1.24 -8.34
N GLY A 360 0.91 1.17 -8.07
CA GLY A 360 1.83 2.23 -8.48
C GLY A 360 1.97 2.33 -10.00
N ILE A 361 1.98 1.19 -10.70
CA ILE A 361 2.11 1.20 -12.16
C ILE A 361 0.80 1.70 -12.79
N LEU A 362 -0.36 1.28 -12.31
CA LEU A 362 -1.64 1.84 -12.74
C LEU A 362 -1.69 3.35 -12.47
N THR A 363 -1.23 3.80 -11.30
CA THR A 363 -1.18 5.23 -10.94
C THR A 363 -0.34 6.02 -11.95
N SER A 364 0.84 5.52 -12.30
CA SER A 364 1.69 6.15 -13.32
C SER A 364 1.01 6.22 -14.69
N LEU A 365 0.30 5.16 -15.11
CA LEU A 365 -0.51 5.18 -16.35
C LEU A 365 -1.63 6.22 -16.29
N LYS A 366 -2.26 6.39 -15.14
CA LYS A 366 -3.32 7.39 -14.95
C LYS A 366 -2.77 8.82 -14.99
N MET A 367 -1.56 9.06 -14.50
CA MET A 367 -0.91 10.36 -14.65
C MET A 367 -0.55 10.64 -16.12
N MET A 368 -0.01 9.65 -16.84
CA MET A 368 0.21 9.75 -18.30
C MET A 368 -1.09 10.05 -19.06
N GLU A 369 -2.20 9.41 -18.68
CA GLU A 369 -3.52 9.67 -19.27
C GLU A 369 -3.90 11.14 -19.15
N VAL A 370 -3.74 11.75 -17.97
CA VAL A 370 -4.08 13.17 -17.77
C VAL A 370 -3.15 14.10 -18.55
N MET A 371 -1.84 13.86 -18.49
CA MET A 371 -0.85 14.67 -19.21
C MET A 371 -1.16 14.72 -20.73
N LEU A 372 -1.40 13.55 -21.32
CA LEU A 372 -1.69 13.42 -22.76
C LEU A 372 -3.06 13.99 -23.15
N ALA A 373 -4.09 13.73 -22.32
CA ALA A 373 -5.43 14.27 -22.57
C ALA A 373 -5.48 15.79 -22.50
N LYS A 374 -4.75 16.38 -21.55
CA LYS A 374 -4.69 17.83 -21.34
C LYS A 374 -3.62 18.52 -22.21
N LYS A 375 -2.69 17.74 -22.78
CA LYS A 375 -1.50 18.24 -23.50
C LYS A 375 -0.69 19.23 -22.65
N LYS A 376 -0.51 18.90 -21.37
CA LYS A 376 0.20 19.72 -20.38
C LYS A 376 1.24 18.90 -19.65
N PRO A 377 2.41 19.51 -19.35
CA PRO A 377 3.39 18.90 -18.49
C PRO A 377 2.85 18.74 -17.08
N LEU A 378 3.47 17.86 -16.31
CA LEU A 378 2.99 17.53 -14.95
C LEU A 378 3.11 18.73 -14.00
N SER A 379 4.15 19.58 -14.17
CA SER A 379 4.30 20.80 -13.38
C SER A 379 3.13 21.78 -13.52
N GLU A 380 2.55 21.93 -14.72
CA GLU A 380 1.38 22.77 -14.92
C GLU A 380 0.10 22.16 -14.33
N LEU A 381 -0.03 20.83 -14.35
CA LEU A 381 -1.18 20.15 -13.77
C LEU A 381 -1.18 20.22 -12.24
N ALA A 382 0.00 20.20 -11.63
CA ALA A 382 0.20 20.28 -10.19
C ALA A 382 0.18 21.71 -9.64
N ALA A 383 0.57 22.71 -10.44
CA ALA A 383 0.75 24.09 -10.00
C ALA A 383 -0.41 24.72 -9.22
N PRO A 384 -1.70 24.41 -9.50
CA PRO A 384 -2.79 24.99 -8.71
C PRO A 384 -2.88 24.47 -7.28
N LEU A 385 -2.32 23.29 -6.98
CA LEU A 385 -2.28 22.75 -5.62
C LEU A 385 -1.13 23.39 -4.83
N LYS A 386 -1.47 24.23 -3.85
CA LYS A 386 -0.49 24.81 -2.93
C LYS A 386 -0.29 23.87 -1.74
N ILE A 387 0.90 23.26 -1.64
CA ILE A 387 1.29 22.48 -0.46
C ILE A 387 1.68 23.44 0.66
N TYR A 388 1.05 23.28 1.82
CA TYR A 388 1.38 24.04 3.02
C TYR A 388 2.64 23.47 3.68
N PRO A 389 3.56 24.34 4.13
CA PRO A 389 4.64 23.95 5.02
C PRO A 389 4.14 23.14 6.21
N GLN A 390 4.95 22.21 6.68
CA GLN A 390 4.61 21.30 7.78
C GLN A 390 5.78 21.18 8.74
N ALA A 391 5.50 21.25 10.04
CA ALA A 391 6.40 20.80 11.09
C ALA A 391 5.79 19.57 11.78
N LEU A 392 6.62 18.55 12.02
CA LEU A 392 6.22 17.32 12.71
C LEU A 392 7.27 16.97 13.76
N GLU A 393 6.85 16.84 15.01
CA GLU A 393 7.71 16.32 16.08
C GLU A 393 7.16 15.02 16.65
N ASN A 394 8.04 14.02 16.79
CA ASN A 394 7.75 12.75 17.43
C ASN A 394 8.19 12.82 18.90
N VAL A 395 7.26 13.10 19.80
CA VAL A 395 7.52 13.25 21.24
C VAL A 395 7.45 11.88 21.90
N ARG A 396 8.57 11.37 22.38
CA ARG A 396 8.60 10.11 23.11
C ARG A 396 7.96 10.29 24.49
N VAL A 397 6.92 9.50 24.78
CA VAL A 397 6.12 9.64 26.00
C VAL A 397 6.00 8.32 26.75
N THR A 398 5.79 8.41 28.06
CA THR A 398 5.62 7.25 28.95
C THR A 398 4.28 6.55 28.75
N ASP A 399 3.21 7.33 28.50
CA ASP A 399 1.86 6.83 28.20
C ASP A 399 1.20 7.76 27.17
N LYS A 400 0.98 7.20 25.98
CA LYS A 400 0.45 7.93 24.83
C LYS A 400 -0.99 8.41 25.08
N ALA A 401 -1.83 7.51 25.56
CA ALA A 401 -3.26 7.77 25.75
C ALA A 401 -3.48 8.84 26.82
N THR A 402 -2.78 8.72 27.95
CA THR A 402 -2.85 9.70 29.05
C THR A 402 -2.31 11.07 28.60
N ALA A 403 -1.17 11.10 27.91
CA ALA A 403 -0.58 12.34 27.43
C ALA A 403 -1.46 13.04 26.37
N GLN A 404 -2.07 12.28 25.45
CA GLN A 404 -2.99 12.83 24.46
C GLN A 404 -4.29 13.34 25.08
N ALA A 405 -4.82 12.67 26.10
CA ALA A 405 -6.09 13.02 26.75
C ALA A 405 -5.94 14.08 27.85
N ASP A 406 -4.72 14.52 28.18
CA ASP A 406 -4.50 15.53 29.22
C ASP A 406 -5.22 16.83 28.89
N PRO A 407 -6.03 17.40 29.81
CA PRO A 407 -6.82 18.61 29.56
C PRO A 407 -6.00 19.83 29.14
N ASP A 408 -4.79 20.00 29.70
CA ASP A 408 -3.95 21.16 29.36
C ASP A 408 -3.29 21.00 28.00
N VAL A 409 -2.94 19.75 27.63
CA VAL A 409 -2.47 19.44 26.27
C VAL A 409 -3.59 19.70 25.25
N GLN A 410 -4.81 19.22 25.52
CA GLN A 410 -5.95 19.45 24.64
C GLN A 410 -6.34 20.93 24.56
N ALA A 411 -6.27 21.67 25.67
CA ALA A 411 -6.51 23.11 25.69
C ALA A 411 -5.48 23.86 24.81
N LYS A 412 -4.20 23.48 24.86
CA LYS A 412 -3.16 24.09 24.01
C LYS A 412 -3.37 23.72 22.53
N VAL A 413 -3.75 22.49 22.23
CA VAL A 413 -4.08 22.08 20.86
C VAL A 413 -5.25 22.92 20.33
N GLN A 414 -6.30 23.11 21.13
CA GLN A 414 -7.44 23.92 20.75
C GLN A 414 -7.07 25.41 20.55
N GLU A 415 -6.26 25.98 21.45
CA GLU A 415 -5.74 27.34 21.32
C GLU A 415 -4.97 27.53 19.99
N VAL A 416 -4.09 26.59 19.64
CA VAL A 416 -3.34 26.62 18.38
C VAL A 416 -4.28 26.48 17.19
N ALA A 417 -5.27 25.58 17.28
CA ALA A 417 -6.27 25.42 16.22
C ALA A 417 -7.07 26.70 15.97
N GLU A 418 -7.45 27.43 17.05
CA GLU A 418 -8.14 28.70 16.94
C GLU A 418 -7.25 29.81 16.34
N LYS A 419 -5.96 29.86 16.70
CA LYS A 419 -4.99 30.80 16.11
C LYS A 419 -4.76 30.53 14.61
N LEU A 420 -4.75 29.28 14.19
CA LEU A 420 -4.60 28.88 12.79
C LEU A 420 -5.87 29.17 11.98
N GLY A 421 -7.05 29.00 12.59
CA GLY A 421 -8.34 29.22 11.94
C GLY A 421 -8.46 28.43 10.63
N ASP A 422 -8.73 29.13 9.54
CA ASP A 422 -8.83 28.58 8.19
C ASP A 422 -7.52 28.67 7.38
N THR A 423 -6.43 29.11 8.01
CA THR A 423 -5.11 29.25 7.36
C THR A 423 -4.17 28.08 7.62
N GLY A 424 -4.56 27.15 8.48
CA GLY A 424 -3.72 26.00 8.80
C GLY A 424 -4.45 24.97 9.65
N ARG A 425 -3.72 23.98 10.16
CA ARG A 425 -4.26 22.99 11.09
C ARG A 425 -3.19 22.44 12.03
N ILE A 426 -3.65 21.91 13.14
CA ILE A 426 -2.84 21.10 14.06
C ILE A 426 -3.43 19.68 14.16
N LEU A 427 -2.57 18.68 14.24
CA LEU A 427 -2.93 17.30 14.48
C LEU A 427 -2.01 16.70 15.54
N VAL A 428 -2.58 16.20 16.63
CA VAL A 428 -1.87 15.44 17.65
C VAL A 428 -2.43 14.02 17.69
N ARG A 429 -1.57 13.01 17.51
CA ARG A 429 -1.99 11.62 17.48
C ARG A 429 -0.95 10.67 18.03
N GLU A 430 -1.42 9.54 18.54
CA GLU A 430 -0.58 8.43 18.92
C GLU A 430 0.08 7.75 17.69
N SER A 431 1.32 7.31 17.85
CA SER A 431 1.92 6.35 16.92
C SER A 431 1.35 4.96 17.17
N GLY A 432 1.01 4.23 16.08
CA GLY A 432 0.53 2.86 16.18
C GLY A 432 1.60 1.87 16.63
N THR A 433 2.88 2.14 16.38
CA THR A 433 4.00 1.19 16.55
C THR A 433 5.02 1.62 17.61
N GLU A 434 5.13 2.92 17.87
CA GLU A 434 6.17 3.48 18.73
C GLU A 434 5.55 4.17 19.96
N PRO A 435 6.27 4.30 21.08
CA PRO A 435 5.82 5.02 22.27
C PRO A 435 5.96 6.54 22.10
N VAL A 436 5.38 7.09 21.02
CA VAL A 436 5.46 8.52 20.71
C VAL A 436 4.08 9.13 20.43
N LEU A 437 3.90 10.38 20.84
CA LEU A 437 2.89 11.29 20.32
C LEU A 437 3.48 12.06 19.14
N ARG A 438 2.73 12.12 18.05
CA ARG A 438 3.09 12.91 16.87
C ARG A 438 2.32 14.21 16.90
N VAL A 439 3.07 15.31 17.03
CA VAL A 439 2.54 16.68 16.97
C VAL A 439 2.88 17.26 15.62
N MET A 440 1.87 17.57 14.82
CA MET A 440 2.02 18.10 13.46
C MET A 440 1.24 19.40 13.33
N VAL A 441 1.87 20.40 12.74
CA VAL A 441 1.23 21.68 12.37
C VAL A 441 1.49 21.95 10.90
N GLU A 442 0.48 22.38 10.19
CA GLU A 442 0.56 22.93 8.83
C GLU A 442 0.06 24.38 8.85
N ALA A 443 0.83 25.30 8.27
CA ALA A 443 0.56 26.72 8.23
C ALA A 443 1.19 27.35 6.97
N PRO A 444 0.86 28.61 6.60
CA PRO A 444 1.45 29.27 5.44
C PRO A 444 2.97 29.43 5.49
N GLU A 445 3.55 29.56 6.70
CA GLU A 445 4.96 29.81 6.93
C GLU A 445 5.57 28.67 7.77
N GLN A 446 6.79 28.23 7.43
CA GLN A 446 7.48 27.14 8.13
C GLN A 446 7.79 27.50 9.60
N GLU A 447 8.15 28.77 9.86
CA GLU A 447 8.42 29.27 11.21
C GLU A 447 7.20 29.17 12.11
N THR A 448 6.02 29.48 11.57
CA THR A 448 4.74 29.35 12.29
C THR A 448 4.43 27.89 12.62
N CYS A 449 4.70 26.99 11.68
CA CYS A 449 4.52 25.55 11.93
C CYS A 449 5.39 25.08 13.11
N GLN A 450 6.68 25.44 13.11
CA GLN A 450 7.61 25.04 14.16
C GLN A 450 7.24 25.67 15.51
N GLN A 451 6.94 26.95 15.53
CA GLN A 451 6.53 27.64 16.75
C GLN A 451 5.35 26.93 17.44
N TYR A 452 4.31 26.60 16.69
CA TYR A 452 3.12 25.97 17.28
C TYR A 452 3.34 24.50 17.66
N VAL A 453 4.20 23.77 16.96
CA VAL A 453 4.65 22.46 17.41
C VAL A 453 5.37 22.60 18.76
N ASP A 454 6.32 23.50 18.87
CA ASP A 454 7.09 23.73 20.09
C ASP A 454 6.19 24.12 21.27
N GLU A 455 5.21 25.01 21.07
CA GLU A 455 4.24 25.40 22.11
C GLU A 455 3.49 24.19 22.70
N VAL A 456 3.07 23.24 21.85
CA VAL A 456 2.36 22.04 22.31
C VAL A 456 3.31 21.04 22.97
N VAL A 457 4.50 20.84 22.39
CA VAL A 457 5.53 19.93 22.93
C VAL A 457 6.00 20.41 24.30
N GLU A 458 6.12 21.73 24.53
CA GLU A 458 6.47 22.28 25.84
C GLU A 458 5.44 21.95 26.91
N VAL A 459 4.14 22.00 26.58
CA VAL A 459 3.07 21.59 27.50
C VAL A 459 3.19 20.10 27.84
N ILE A 460 3.38 19.23 26.83
CA ILE A 460 3.57 17.78 27.04
C ILE A 460 4.79 17.52 27.95
N ARG A 461 5.86 18.26 27.75
CA ARG A 461 7.11 18.19 28.55
C ARG A 461 6.91 18.69 29.99
N ALA A 462 6.26 19.82 30.17
CA ALA A 462 5.97 20.41 31.47
C ALA A 462 5.06 19.52 32.35
N LYS A 463 4.20 18.73 31.73
CA LYS A 463 3.36 17.71 32.39
C LYS A 463 4.12 16.44 32.79
N GLY A 464 5.39 16.30 32.42
CA GLY A 464 6.21 15.12 32.77
C GLY A 464 5.91 13.87 31.95
N TYR A 465 5.24 13.99 30.81
CA TYR A 465 4.94 12.84 29.96
C TYR A 465 6.12 12.39 29.10
N VAL A 466 7.12 13.25 28.89
CA VAL A 466 8.28 12.93 28.06
C VAL A 466 9.11 11.84 28.74
N ALA A 467 9.33 10.72 28.05
CA ALA A 467 10.25 9.68 28.49
C ALA A 467 11.69 10.16 28.35
N GLY A 468 12.46 10.01 29.42
CA GLY A 468 13.87 10.41 29.50
C GLY A 468 14.79 9.58 28.58
#